data_c59d00c689eb03aa0e0086aa176770d5
#
_entry.id   c59d00c689eb03aa0e0086aa176770d5
#
_cell.length_a   1.000
_cell.length_b   1.000
_cell.length_c   1.000
_cell.angle_alpha   90.00
_cell.angle_beta   90.00
_cell.angle_gamma   90.00
#
_symmetry.space_group_name_H-M   'P 1'
#
loop_
_entity.id
_entity.type
_entity.pdbx_description
1 polymer ?
#
loop_
_entity_poly.entity_id
_entity_poly.type
_entity_poly.pdbx_seq_one_letter_code
_entity_poly.pdbx_strand_id
1 'polypeptide(L)'
;NGRNFEYISEDPYLTGKIAAAQVRGMAKHQIAGTIKHFCANNQETARSRANSVVSERALREIYLKGFEIAVKEGGAWSVMTTYGPVNGVWTAGSYDLCTTILRKEWGFSGIVMTDWWAMANYEGMTADKTMRAPMAAAQNDIFMVTSDAKASMEEDDMQKQLECGWLTCGELQRNAENILGFLLRSPALLHMNGRICQEELDAMNRKEDGDVLASDLKNLDEEENGSILISGALLH
;
A
#
# COMPACT_ATOMS: atom_id res chain seq x y z
N ASN A 1 6.17 18.67 5.27
CA ASN A 1 6.60 17.62 6.19
C ASN A 1 8.00 17.09 5.80
N GLY A 2 8.59 16.20 6.58
CA GLY A 2 9.97 15.72 6.39
C GLY A 2 10.20 14.83 5.17
N ARG A 3 9.14 14.49 4.40
CA ARG A 3 9.20 13.58 3.25
C ARG A 3 8.66 14.18 1.95
N ASN A 4 8.75 15.49 1.80
CA ASN A 4 8.25 16.15 0.59
C ASN A 4 8.87 15.62 -0.71
N PHE A 5 10.11 15.08 -0.64
CA PHE A 5 10.79 14.48 -1.78
C PHE A 5 10.07 13.27 -2.38
N GLU A 6 9.17 12.64 -1.65
CA GLU A 6 8.43 11.46 -2.11
C GLU A 6 6.91 11.68 -2.23
N TYR A 7 6.44 12.92 -2.07
CA TYR A 7 5.03 13.26 -2.19
C TYR A 7 4.81 14.26 -3.34
N ILE A 8 3.64 14.17 -3.96
CA ILE A 8 3.37 14.86 -5.22
C ILE A 8 2.97 16.32 -5.00
N SER A 9 1.94 16.58 -4.19
CA SER A 9 1.38 17.91 -3.97
C SER A 9 0.57 17.98 -2.67
N GLU A 10 0.34 19.18 -2.17
CA GLU A 10 -0.62 19.45 -1.10
C GLU A 10 -2.07 19.45 -1.61
N ASP A 11 -2.27 19.67 -2.92
CA ASP A 11 -3.58 19.57 -3.55
C ASP A 11 -3.96 18.11 -3.77
N PRO A 12 -5.01 17.60 -3.09
CA PRO A 12 -5.38 16.20 -3.15
C PRO A 12 -5.89 15.77 -4.54
N TYR A 13 -6.49 16.68 -5.30
CA TYR A 13 -6.95 16.38 -6.65
C TYR A 13 -5.79 16.25 -7.62
N LEU A 14 -4.87 17.23 -7.61
CA LEU A 14 -3.65 17.19 -8.42
C LEU A 14 -2.82 15.94 -8.10
N THR A 15 -2.62 15.67 -6.80
CA THR A 15 -1.94 14.46 -6.33
C THR A 15 -2.59 13.20 -6.90
N GLY A 16 -3.90 13.09 -6.79
CA GLY A 16 -4.63 11.92 -7.29
C GLY A 16 -4.53 11.75 -8.80
N LYS A 17 -4.59 12.83 -9.58
CA LYS A 17 -4.49 12.77 -11.05
C LYS A 17 -3.09 12.36 -11.52
N ILE A 18 -2.04 12.89 -10.90
CA ILE A 18 -0.66 12.52 -11.21
C ILE A 18 -0.41 11.06 -10.79
N ALA A 19 -0.79 10.67 -9.56
CA ALA A 19 -0.65 9.29 -9.10
C ALA A 19 -1.40 8.30 -9.99
N ALA A 20 -2.63 8.61 -10.40
CA ALA A 20 -3.38 7.78 -11.33
C ALA A 20 -2.68 7.61 -12.68
N ALA A 21 -2.04 8.66 -13.18
CA ALA A 21 -1.27 8.59 -14.42
C ALA A 21 -0.02 7.71 -14.26
N GLN A 22 0.72 7.86 -13.16
CA GLN A 22 1.89 7.03 -12.83
C GLN A 22 1.50 5.55 -12.71
N VAL A 23 0.45 5.25 -11.94
CA VAL A 23 -0.04 3.87 -11.77
C VAL A 23 -0.43 3.24 -13.11
N ARG A 24 -1.15 3.98 -13.97
CA ARG A 24 -1.46 3.49 -15.33
C ARG A 24 -0.22 3.26 -16.17
N GLY A 25 0.77 4.14 -16.06
CA GLY A 25 2.06 3.98 -16.75
C GLY A 25 2.77 2.69 -16.32
N MET A 26 2.90 2.47 -15.02
CA MET A 26 3.51 1.26 -14.45
C MET A 26 2.72 -0.01 -14.83
N ALA A 27 1.39 0.04 -14.76
CA ALA A 27 0.53 -1.10 -15.10
C ALA A 27 0.67 -1.55 -16.56
N LYS A 28 1.02 -0.67 -17.51
CA LYS A 28 1.34 -1.04 -18.91
C LYS A 28 2.54 -1.98 -19.01
N HIS A 29 3.43 -1.93 -18.04
CA HIS A 29 4.60 -2.80 -17.90
C HIS A 29 4.39 -3.91 -16.88
N GLN A 30 3.14 -4.13 -16.43
CA GLN A 30 2.76 -5.13 -15.43
C GLN A 30 3.44 -4.91 -14.06
N ILE A 31 3.80 -3.68 -13.76
CA ILE A 31 4.37 -3.26 -12.47
C ILE A 31 3.24 -2.76 -11.57
N ALA A 32 3.16 -3.29 -10.35
CA ALA A 32 2.25 -2.81 -9.34
C ALA A 32 2.83 -1.59 -8.63
N GLY A 33 2.37 -0.41 -9.00
CA GLY A 33 2.67 0.80 -8.21
C GLY A 33 2.00 0.73 -6.86
N THR A 34 2.77 0.79 -5.77
CA THR A 34 2.22 0.83 -4.41
C THR A 34 1.99 2.26 -3.99
N ILE A 35 0.72 2.66 -3.91
CA ILE A 35 0.37 3.99 -3.42
C ILE A 35 0.44 4.03 -1.88
N LYS A 36 1.05 5.08 -1.33
CA LYS A 36 1.37 5.17 0.10
C LYS A 36 1.49 6.62 0.60
N HIS A 37 1.41 6.84 1.87
CA HIS A 37 1.04 5.91 2.95
C HIS A 37 -0.42 6.15 3.30
N PHE A 38 -1.25 5.14 3.19
CA PHE A 38 -2.70 5.20 3.41
C PHE A 38 -3.01 5.09 4.90
N CYS A 39 -3.45 6.15 5.58
CA CYS A 39 -3.64 7.53 5.15
C CYS A 39 -3.25 8.50 6.27
N ALA A 40 -3.30 9.82 5.97
CA ALA A 40 -3.14 10.91 6.93
C ALA A 40 -1.79 10.95 7.67
N ASN A 41 -0.70 10.52 7.04
CA ASN A 41 0.66 10.69 7.57
C ASN A 41 1.22 12.07 7.21
N ASN A 42 0.73 13.12 7.86
CA ASN A 42 1.06 14.51 7.52
C ASN A 42 2.26 15.07 8.30
N GLN A 43 2.83 14.31 9.22
CA GLN A 43 4.04 14.69 9.96
C GLN A 43 4.91 13.46 10.23
N GLU A 44 6.24 13.69 10.24
CA GLU A 44 7.21 12.65 10.58
C GLU A 44 7.53 12.60 12.08
N THR A 45 7.37 13.71 12.79
CA THR A 45 7.57 13.74 14.25
C THR A 45 6.56 12.82 14.92
N ALA A 46 7.06 11.81 15.62
CA ALA A 46 6.26 10.79 16.30
C ALA A 46 5.26 10.05 15.39
N ARG A 47 5.55 9.89 14.10
CA ARG A 47 4.65 9.33 13.06
C ARG A 47 3.98 8.00 13.42
N SER A 48 4.63 7.18 14.24
CA SER A 48 4.06 5.89 14.68
C SER A 48 3.01 6.02 15.81
N ARG A 49 2.87 7.21 16.40
CA ARG A 49 2.00 7.45 17.57
C ARG A 49 1.16 8.71 17.48
N ALA A 50 1.51 9.63 16.58
CA ALA A 50 0.75 10.85 16.39
C ALA A 50 -0.64 10.51 15.83
N ASN A 51 -1.67 10.80 16.62
CA ASN A 51 -3.05 10.54 16.23
C ASN A 51 -3.57 11.69 15.36
N SER A 52 -3.93 11.38 14.13
CA SER A 52 -4.56 12.33 13.20
C SER A 52 -6.03 12.44 13.53
N VAL A 53 -6.40 13.46 14.34
CA VAL A 53 -7.79 13.74 14.69
C VAL A 53 -8.41 14.57 13.58
N VAL A 54 -9.34 13.98 12.83
CA VAL A 54 -9.89 14.58 11.62
C VAL A 54 -11.38 14.25 11.48
N SER A 55 -12.19 15.22 11.01
CA SER A 55 -13.58 14.97 10.68
C SER A 55 -13.69 14.04 9.47
N GLU A 56 -14.77 13.26 9.38
CA GLU A 56 -14.99 12.39 8.22
C GLU A 56 -15.01 13.15 6.91
N ARG A 57 -15.60 14.36 6.88
CA ARG A 57 -15.61 15.20 5.70
C ARG A 57 -14.19 15.56 5.25
N ALA A 58 -13.34 16.05 6.16
CA ALA A 58 -11.98 16.41 5.84
C ALA A 58 -11.16 15.18 5.45
N LEU A 59 -11.38 14.04 6.12
CA LEU A 59 -10.74 12.77 5.78
C LEU A 59 -11.05 12.38 4.33
N ARG A 60 -12.32 12.42 3.91
CA ARG A 60 -12.74 12.03 2.56
C ARG A 60 -12.37 13.05 1.48
N GLU A 61 -12.50 14.35 1.76
CA GLU A 61 -12.28 15.38 0.76
C GLU A 61 -10.80 15.72 0.56
N ILE A 62 -9.95 15.47 1.57
CA ILE A 62 -8.52 15.84 1.55
C ILE A 62 -7.64 14.60 1.62
N TYR A 63 -7.64 13.87 2.75
CA TYR A 63 -6.63 12.84 3.06
C TYR A 63 -6.82 11.53 2.30
N LEU A 64 -8.04 11.23 1.90
CA LEU A 64 -8.38 10.04 1.13
C LEU A 64 -8.53 10.32 -0.37
N LYS A 65 -8.76 11.58 -0.76
CA LYS A 65 -9.13 11.95 -2.13
C LYS A 65 -8.09 11.54 -3.18
N GLY A 66 -6.83 11.74 -2.88
CA GLY A 66 -5.75 11.32 -3.77
C GLY A 66 -5.72 9.80 -4.00
N PHE A 67 -5.90 9.02 -2.93
CA PHE A 67 -5.99 7.56 -3.00
C PHE A 67 -7.23 7.09 -3.78
N GLU A 68 -8.38 7.71 -3.52
CA GLU A 68 -9.62 7.41 -4.25
C GLU A 68 -9.42 7.53 -5.77
N ILE A 69 -8.83 8.64 -6.22
CA ILE A 69 -8.55 8.89 -7.63
C ILE A 69 -7.55 7.88 -8.18
N ALA A 70 -6.47 7.59 -7.45
CA ALA A 70 -5.48 6.60 -7.87
C ALA A 70 -6.07 5.20 -8.00
N VAL A 71 -7.01 4.82 -7.14
CA VAL A 71 -7.72 3.54 -7.21
C VAL A 71 -8.73 3.54 -8.36
N LYS A 72 -9.67 4.50 -8.37
CA LYS A 72 -10.79 4.48 -9.31
C LYS A 72 -10.41 4.85 -10.74
N GLU A 73 -9.51 5.82 -10.91
CA GLU A 73 -9.10 6.28 -12.24
C GLU A 73 -7.76 5.69 -12.67
N GLY A 74 -6.86 5.43 -11.71
CA GLY A 74 -5.55 4.86 -11.98
C GLY A 74 -5.54 3.34 -12.08
N GLY A 75 -6.50 2.67 -11.44
CA GLY A 75 -6.53 1.23 -11.34
C GLY A 75 -5.43 0.70 -10.41
N ALA A 76 -5.06 1.47 -9.36
CA ALA A 76 -4.09 1.02 -8.38
C ALA A 76 -4.50 -0.33 -7.77
N TRP A 77 -3.54 -1.25 -7.65
CA TRP A 77 -3.75 -2.60 -7.15
C TRP A 77 -2.76 -3.01 -6.05
N SER A 78 -2.02 -2.04 -5.52
CA SER A 78 -1.17 -2.17 -4.33
C SER A 78 -1.25 -0.91 -3.49
N VAL A 79 -1.47 -1.07 -2.17
CA VAL A 79 -1.58 0.01 -1.19
C VAL A 79 -0.75 -0.33 0.04
N MET A 80 -0.03 0.65 0.57
CA MET A 80 0.66 0.53 1.86
C MET A 80 0.00 1.45 2.89
N THR A 81 -0.37 0.88 4.04
CA THR A 81 -0.92 1.66 5.15
C THR A 81 0.17 2.45 5.87
N THR A 82 -0.23 3.55 6.53
CA THR A 82 0.70 4.36 7.33
C THR A 82 0.92 3.77 8.72
N TYR A 83 1.90 4.31 9.45
CA TYR A 83 2.19 3.93 10.84
C TYR A 83 1.19 4.43 11.85
N GLY A 84 0.67 5.65 11.67
CA GLY A 84 -0.08 6.35 12.70
C GLY A 84 -1.56 5.98 12.76
N PRO A 85 -2.21 6.32 13.87
CA PRO A 85 -3.65 6.20 13.98
C PRO A 85 -4.38 7.39 13.35
N VAL A 86 -5.60 7.12 12.89
CA VAL A 86 -6.62 8.11 12.54
C VAL A 86 -7.76 7.97 13.52
N ASN A 87 -8.09 9.05 14.20
CA ASN A 87 -9.16 9.08 15.22
C ASN A 87 -9.04 7.96 16.26
N GLY A 88 -7.82 7.62 16.67
CA GLY A 88 -7.54 6.64 17.72
C GLY A 88 -7.38 5.20 17.25
N VAL A 89 -7.63 4.88 15.97
CA VAL A 89 -7.45 3.55 15.39
C VAL A 89 -6.25 3.54 14.46
N TRP A 90 -5.29 2.65 14.69
CA TRP A 90 -4.13 2.48 13.81
C TRP A 90 -4.55 2.02 12.43
N THR A 91 -4.07 2.73 11.40
CA THR A 91 -4.53 2.52 10.02
C THR A 91 -4.30 1.10 9.52
N ALA A 92 -3.22 0.45 9.97
CA ALA A 92 -2.93 -0.94 9.60
C ALA A 92 -4.01 -1.93 10.05
N GLY A 93 -4.71 -1.66 11.16
CA GLY A 93 -5.82 -2.49 11.69
C GLY A 93 -7.21 -1.85 11.52
N SER A 94 -7.32 -0.77 10.76
CA SER A 94 -8.59 -0.07 10.57
C SER A 94 -9.48 -0.76 9.54
N TYR A 95 -10.50 -1.46 10.01
CA TYR A 95 -11.52 -2.08 9.14
C TYR A 95 -12.24 -1.04 8.28
N ASP A 96 -12.57 0.12 8.85
CA ASP A 96 -13.26 1.19 8.12
C ASP A 96 -12.43 1.71 6.95
N LEU A 97 -11.14 1.95 7.16
CA LEU A 97 -10.27 2.43 6.10
C LEU A 97 -9.97 1.34 5.06
N CYS A 98 -9.49 0.18 5.49
CA CYS A 98 -9.00 -0.86 4.58
C CYS A 98 -10.14 -1.67 3.93
N THR A 99 -11.20 -1.98 4.67
CA THR A 99 -12.31 -2.78 4.15
C THR A 99 -13.46 -1.91 3.65
N THR A 100 -14.02 -1.06 4.51
CA THR A 100 -15.23 -0.31 4.15
C THR A 100 -14.95 0.69 3.04
N ILE A 101 -14.00 1.59 3.24
CA ILE A 101 -13.71 2.66 2.28
C ILE A 101 -12.94 2.12 1.08
N LEU A 102 -11.74 1.55 1.31
CA LEU A 102 -10.85 1.16 0.22
C LEU A 102 -11.48 0.05 -0.65
N ARG A 103 -11.94 -1.05 -0.04
CA ARG A 103 -12.42 -2.20 -0.80
C ARG A 103 -13.88 -2.10 -1.21
N LYS A 104 -14.80 -1.79 -0.28
CA LYS A 104 -16.23 -1.80 -0.58
C LYS A 104 -16.69 -0.55 -1.33
N GLU A 105 -16.31 0.65 -0.89
CA GLU A 105 -16.76 1.88 -1.53
C GLU A 105 -16.01 2.19 -2.83
N TRP A 106 -14.67 1.94 -2.87
CA TRP A 106 -13.87 2.24 -4.05
C TRP A 106 -13.67 1.06 -4.99
N GLY A 107 -14.02 -0.16 -4.58
CA GLY A 107 -13.90 -1.36 -5.39
C GLY A 107 -12.45 -1.87 -5.53
N PHE A 108 -11.57 -1.54 -4.59
CA PHE A 108 -10.19 -1.99 -4.61
C PHE A 108 -10.10 -3.51 -4.42
N SER A 109 -9.48 -4.18 -5.39
CA SER A 109 -9.33 -5.64 -5.41
C SER A 109 -7.86 -6.09 -5.38
N GLY A 110 -6.94 -5.16 -5.06
CA GLY A 110 -5.52 -5.43 -4.98
C GLY A 110 -5.07 -5.85 -3.59
N ILE A 111 -3.75 -5.77 -3.37
CA ILE A 111 -3.10 -6.11 -2.12
C ILE A 111 -2.93 -4.89 -1.22
N VAL A 112 -3.14 -5.07 0.06
CA VAL A 112 -2.81 -4.08 1.09
C VAL A 112 -1.67 -4.64 1.93
N MET A 113 -0.63 -3.83 2.14
CA MET A 113 0.49 -4.16 3.01
C MET A 113 0.66 -3.12 4.11
N THR A 114 1.26 -3.50 5.21
CA THR A 114 1.65 -2.55 6.26
C THR A 114 2.92 -1.80 5.85
N ASP A 115 3.16 -0.65 6.47
CA ASP A 115 4.51 -0.12 6.57
C ASP A 115 5.37 -1.03 7.47
N TRP A 116 6.71 -0.87 7.46
CA TRP A 116 7.65 -1.75 8.17
C TRP A 116 7.42 -1.73 9.68
N TRP A 117 7.17 -2.91 10.27
CA TRP A 117 6.90 -3.08 11.71
C TRP A 117 5.77 -2.20 12.25
N ALA A 118 4.76 -1.94 11.42
CA ALA A 118 3.59 -1.17 11.82
C ALA A 118 2.88 -1.82 13.01
N MET A 119 2.31 -0.98 13.85
CA MET A 119 1.48 -1.38 14.97
C MET A 119 0.00 -1.38 14.59
N ALA A 120 -0.79 -2.16 15.31
CA ALA A 120 -2.24 -2.02 15.34
C ALA A 120 -2.73 -2.01 16.79
N ASN A 121 -4.00 -1.68 17.00
CA ASN A 121 -4.66 -1.78 18.28
C ASN A 121 -6.06 -2.37 18.12
N TYR A 122 -6.55 -2.96 19.18
CA TYR A 122 -7.98 -3.08 19.39
C TYR A 122 -8.50 -1.77 19.96
N GLU A 123 -9.74 -1.43 19.68
CA GLU A 123 -10.34 -0.18 20.16
C GLU A 123 -10.15 -0.02 21.70
N GLY A 124 -9.66 1.13 22.11
CA GLY A 124 -9.36 1.43 23.51
C GLY A 124 -8.09 0.80 24.08
N MET A 125 -7.36 -0.01 23.32
CA MET A 125 -6.09 -0.61 23.77
C MET A 125 -4.87 0.13 23.22
N THR A 126 -3.75 -0.01 23.93
CA THR A 126 -2.45 0.47 23.45
C THR A 126 -2.01 -0.38 22.25
N ALA A 127 -1.56 0.29 21.22
CA ALA A 127 -1.09 -0.41 20.02
C ALA A 127 0.22 -1.15 20.23
N ASP A 128 0.33 -2.30 19.57
CA ASP A 128 1.53 -3.13 19.54
C ASP A 128 1.75 -3.74 18.13
N LYS A 129 3.01 -4.04 17.82
CA LYS A 129 3.39 -4.68 16.53
C LYS A 129 3.00 -6.17 16.47
N THR A 130 2.74 -6.80 17.61
CA THR A 130 2.29 -8.20 17.70
C THR A 130 0.78 -8.34 17.51
N MET A 131 0.03 -7.25 17.53
CA MET A 131 -1.42 -7.24 17.26
C MET A 131 -1.68 -7.32 15.74
N ARG A 132 -1.55 -8.53 15.18
CA ARG A 132 -1.74 -8.80 13.76
C ARG A 132 -3.17 -9.22 13.40
N ALA A 133 -3.91 -9.77 14.35
CA ALA A 133 -5.28 -10.15 14.10
C ALA A 133 -6.18 -8.97 13.67
N PRO A 134 -6.11 -7.76 14.26
CA PRO A 134 -6.84 -6.60 13.74
C PRO A 134 -6.45 -6.25 12.31
N MET A 135 -5.16 -6.40 11.95
CA MET A 135 -4.68 -6.14 10.59
C MET A 135 -5.30 -7.14 9.61
N ALA A 136 -5.27 -8.45 9.93
CA ALA A 136 -5.87 -9.50 9.11
C ALA A 136 -7.39 -9.29 8.96
N ALA A 137 -8.10 -9.00 10.05
CA ALA A 137 -9.53 -8.72 10.03
C ALA A 137 -9.89 -7.52 9.15
N ALA A 138 -9.03 -6.48 9.15
CA ALA A 138 -9.16 -5.29 8.32
C ALA A 138 -8.82 -5.52 6.84
N GLN A 139 -8.38 -6.71 6.45
CA GLN A 139 -7.88 -7.03 5.10
C GLN A 139 -6.61 -6.23 4.72
N ASN A 140 -5.73 -6.03 5.68
CA ASN A 140 -4.34 -5.71 5.46
C ASN A 140 -3.62 -7.05 5.26
N ASP A 141 -3.23 -7.36 4.04
CA ASP A 141 -2.96 -8.73 3.60
C ASP A 141 -1.54 -9.20 3.90
N ILE A 142 -0.58 -8.26 3.97
CA ILE A 142 0.83 -8.56 4.19
C ILE A 142 1.41 -7.68 5.31
N PHE A 143 2.03 -8.34 6.27
CA PHE A 143 2.75 -7.67 7.37
C PHE A 143 4.22 -7.50 7.01
N MET A 144 4.69 -6.27 6.94
CA MET A 144 6.07 -5.91 6.66
C MET A 144 6.79 -5.62 7.98
N VAL A 145 7.91 -6.14 8.30
CA VAL A 145 8.72 -7.18 7.65
C VAL A 145 8.92 -8.35 8.60
N THR A 146 9.31 -9.49 8.05
CA THR A 146 9.76 -10.64 8.82
C THR A 146 11.16 -11.03 8.36
N SER A 147 12.03 -11.46 9.26
CA SER A 147 13.36 -11.99 8.93
C SER A 147 13.30 -13.46 8.49
N ASP A 148 12.25 -14.15 8.82
CA ASP A 148 11.98 -15.53 8.39
C ASP A 148 10.50 -15.71 8.06
N ALA A 149 10.20 -15.82 6.77
CA ALA A 149 8.84 -16.00 6.29
C ALA A 149 8.26 -17.41 6.60
N LYS A 150 9.07 -18.36 7.04
CA LYS A 150 8.65 -19.72 7.40
C LYS A 150 8.33 -19.87 8.87
N ALA A 151 8.82 -18.97 9.71
CA ALA A 151 8.52 -18.96 11.12
C ALA A 151 7.39 -17.96 11.41
N SER A 152 6.45 -18.34 12.28
CA SER A 152 5.63 -17.36 12.98
C SER A 152 6.57 -16.52 13.81
N MET A 153 6.89 -15.34 13.30
CA MET A 153 7.82 -14.45 13.96
C MET A 153 7.10 -13.72 15.07
N GLU A 154 7.78 -13.76 16.20
CA GLU A 154 7.30 -13.13 17.41
C GLU A 154 5.93 -13.72 17.83
N GLU A 155 5.66 -13.76 19.05
CA GLU A 155 4.39 -14.22 19.64
C GLU A 155 3.25 -13.28 19.22
N ASP A 156 2.87 -13.30 17.92
CA ASP A 156 1.71 -12.54 17.46
C ASP A 156 0.41 -13.13 18.02
N ASP A 157 -0.64 -12.32 17.96
CA ASP A 157 -1.92 -12.67 18.57
C ASP A 157 -2.84 -13.50 17.67
N MET A 158 -2.47 -13.81 16.42
CA MET A 158 -3.39 -14.39 15.42
C MET A 158 -3.97 -15.74 15.85
N GLN A 159 -3.12 -16.67 16.29
CA GLN A 159 -3.60 -17.99 16.74
C GLN A 159 -4.55 -17.86 17.93
N LYS A 160 -4.17 -17.04 18.93
CA LYS A 160 -4.99 -16.80 20.11
C LYS A 160 -6.35 -16.20 19.73
N GLN A 161 -6.38 -15.26 18.80
CA GLN A 161 -7.61 -14.61 18.38
C GLN A 161 -8.50 -15.53 17.54
N LEU A 162 -7.93 -16.46 16.78
CA LEU A 162 -8.67 -17.55 16.11
C LEU A 162 -9.33 -18.47 17.13
N GLU A 163 -8.59 -18.90 18.16
CA GLU A 163 -9.11 -19.78 19.24
C GLU A 163 -10.23 -19.11 20.03
N CYS A 164 -10.14 -17.80 20.25
CA CYS A 164 -11.17 -17.01 20.94
C CYS A 164 -12.34 -16.60 20.04
N GLY A 165 -12.24 -16.79 18.73
CA GLY A 165 -13.27 -16.38 17.76
C GLY A 165 -13.31 -14.88 17.44
N TRP A 166 -12.31 -14.10 17.83
CA TRP A 166 -12.15 -12.69 17.43
C TRP A 166 -11.65 -12.53 15.99
N LEU A 167 -10.82 -13.45 15.54
CA LEU A 167 -10.41 -13.61 14.16
C LEU A 167 -11.04 -14.89 13.62
N THR A 168 -11.52 -14.87 12.39
CA THR A 168 -12.18 -16.02 11.77
C THR A 168 -11.35 -16.60 10.63
N CYS A 169 -11.53 -17.90 10.36
CA CYS A 169 -10.93 -18.53 9.16
C CYS A 169 -11.37 -17.83 7.87
N GLY A 170 -12.61 -17.33 7.81
CA GLY A 170 -13.11 -16.60 6.65
C GLY A 170 -12.36 -15.27 6.40
N GLU A 171 -11.91 -14.59 7.44
CA GLU A 171 -11.08 -13.39 7.31
C GLU A 171 -9.69 -13.71 6.77
N LEU A 172 -9.07 -14.79 7.22
CA LEU A 172 -7.80 -15.26 6.69
C LEU A 172 -7.93 -15.76 5.23
N GLN A 173 -9.04 -16.42 4.90
CA GLN A 173 -9.31 -16.83 3.52
C GLN A 173 -9.43 -15.62 2.59
N ARG A 174 -10.10 -14.54 3.00
CA ARG A 174 -10.16 -13.29 2.22
C ARG A 174 -8.78 -12.69 1.97
N ASN A 175 -7.91 -12.66 2.99
CA ASN A 175 -6.54 -12.20 2.81
C ASN A 175 -5.78 -13.10 1.82
N ALA A 176 -5.93 -14.41 1.93
CA ALA A 176 -5.34 -15.34 0.97
C ALA A 176 -5.87 -15.12 -0.45
N GLU A 177 -7.17 -14.90 -0.62
CA GLU A 177 -7.79 -14.57 -1.91
C GLU A 177 -7.22 -13.25 -2.50
N ASN A 178 -7.04 -12.21 -1.67
CA ASN A 178 -6.44 -10.96 -2.11
C ASN A 178 -4.99 -11.16 -2.59
N ILE A 179 -4.19 -11.93 -1.83
CA ILE A 179 -2.81 -12.26 -2.19
C ILE A 179 -2.75 -13.07 -3.48
N LEU A 180 -3.57 -14.11 -3.59
CA LEU A 180 -3.63 -14.95 -4.80
C LEU A 180 -4.10 -14.13 -6.00
N GLY A 181 -5.11 -13.28 -5.84
CA GLY A 181 -5.58 -12.39 -6.89
C GLY A 181 -4.51 -11.42 -7.38
N PHE A 182 -3.66 -10.93 -6.49
CA PHE A 182 -2.49 -10.12 -6.84
C PHE A 182 -1.44 -10.93 -7.60
N LEU A 183 -1.09 -12.12 -7.10
CA LEU A 183 -0.10 -13.00 -7.74
C LEU A 183 -0.53 -13.43 -9.14
N LEU A 184 -1.82 -13.67 -9.36
CA LEU A 184 -2.38 -14.04 -10.68
C LEU A 184 -2.17 -12.96 -11.75
N ARG A 185 -1.90 -11.72 -11.34
CA ARG A 185 -1.58 -10.61 -12.25
C ARG A 185 -0.07 -10.43 -12.46
N SER A 186 0.76 -11.14 -11.69
CA SER A 186 2.21 -10.97 -11.76
C SER A 186 2.80 -11.65 -13.00
N PRO A 187 3.79 -11.03 -13.68
CA PRO A 187 4.48 -11.65 -14.80
C PRO A 187 5.13 -12.99 -14.42
N ALA A 188 5.68 -13.09 -13.22
CA ALA A 188 6.30 -14.32 -12.73
C ALA A 188 5.32 -15.51 -12.73
N LEU A 189 4.09 -15.31 -12.24
CA LEU A 189 3.10 -16.36 -12.22
C LEU A 189 2.55 -16.67 -13.63
N LEU A 190 2.43 -15.66 -14.49
CA LEU A 190 2.05 -15.87 -15.88
C LEU A 190 3.08 -16.72 -16.61
N HIS A 191 4.38 -16.50 -16.34
CA HIS A 191 5.45 -17.35 -16.87
C HIS A 191 5.38 -18.77 -16.31
N MET A 192 5.26 -18.94 -14.99
CA MET A 192 5.14 -20.26 -14.35
C MET A 192 3.96 -21.09 -14.90
N ASN A 193 2.88 -20.43 -15.29
CA ASN A 193 1.70 -21.06 -15.86
C ASN A 193 1.78 -21.23 -17.40
N GLY A 194 2.93 -20.96 -18.03
CA GLY A 194 3.15 -21.06 -19.47
C GLY A 194 2.35 -20.05 -20.30
N ARG A 195 1.84 -18.99 -19.69
CA ARG A 195 1.10 -17.93 -20.40
C ARG A 195 2.02 -16.90 -21.05
N ILE A 196 3.25 -16.79 -20.59
CA ILE A 196 4.34 -16.04 -21.18
C ILE A 196 5.59 -16.90 -21.21
N CYS A 197 6.43 -16.75 -22.22
CA CYS A 197 7.69 -17.49 -22.31
C CYS A 197 8.81 -16.77 -21.52
N GLN A 198 9.95 -17.46 -21.35
CA GLN A 198 11.10 -16.87 -20.66
C GLN A 198 11.62 -15.64 -21.36
N GLU A 199 11.60 -15.60 -22.69
CA GLU A 199 12.05 -14.46 -23.48
C GLU A 199 11.17 -13.21 -23.27
N GLU A 200 9.86 -13.41 -23.12
CA GLU A 200 8.92 -12.33 -22.80
C GLU A 200 9.13 -11.81 -21.38
N LEU A 201 9.34 -12.72 -20.40
CA LEU A 201 9.68 -12.34 -19.03
C LEU A 201 11.01 -11.58 -18.97
N ASP A 202 12.04 -12.06 -19.67
CA ASP A 202 13.34 -11.40 -19.76
C ASP A 202 13.27 -10.06 -20.52
N ALA A 203 12.37 -9.94 -21.48
CA ALA A 203 12.13 -8.68 -22.16
C ALA A 203 11.44 -7.65 -21.26
N MET A 204 10.52 -8.07 -20.41
CA MET A 204 9.92 -7.23 -19.37
C MET A 204 10.97 -6.76 -18.37
N ASN A 205 11.81 -7.65 -17.87
CA ASN A 205 12.88 -7.35 -16.93
C ASN A 205 13.98 -6.44 -17.55
N ARG A 206 14.34 -6.67 -18.82
CA ARG A 206 15.36 -5.86 -19.52
C ARG A 206 14.92 -4.43 -19.81
N LYS A 207 13.62 -4.17 -19.95
CA LYS A 207 13.10 -2.80 -20.06
C LYS A 207 13.22 -1.99 -18.77
N GLU A 208 13.43 -2.67 -17.65
CA GLU A 208 13.72 -2.03 -16.35
C GLU A 208 15.20 -1.61 -16.24
N ASP A 209 16.12 -2.26 -16.97
CA ASP A 209 17.57 -1.97 -16.92
C ASP A 209 18.03 -0.78 -17.81
N GLY A 210 17.08 0.01 -18.28
CA GLY A 210 17.48 1.39 -18.43
C GLY A 210 17.81 1.99 -19.75
N ASP A 211 17.29 1.56 -20.91
CA ASP A 211 17.56 2.34 -22.13
C ASP A 211 16.53 3.45 -22.42
N VAL A 212 15.31 3.36 -21.88
CA VAL A 212 14.30 4.39 -22.11
C VAL A 212 14.30 5.46 -21.03
N LEU A 213 14.48 5.06 -19.77
CA LEU A 213 14.56 6.01 -18.65
C LEU A 213 15.89 6.80 -18.66
N ALA A 214 17.01 6.15 -18.98
CA ALA A 214 18.32 6.80 -18.99
C ALA A 214 18.47 7.80 -20.14
N SER A 215 17.84 7.58 -21.31
CA SER A 215 17.84 8.54 -22.39
C SER A 215 16.92 9.73 -22.16
N ASP A 216 15.78 9.49 -21.54
CA ASP A 216 14.82 10.54 -21.21
C ASP A 216 15.27 11.35 -19.98
N LEU A 217 15.98 10.71 -19.04
CA LEU A 217 16.59 11.39 -17.89
C LEU A 217 17.86 12.16 -18.25
N LYS A 218 18.65 11.71 -19.24
CA LYS A 218 19.81 12.45 -19.71
C LYS A 218 19.46 13.81 -20.32
N ASN A 219 18.27 13.95 -20.84
CA ASN A 219 17.77 15.24 -21.36
C ASN A 219 17.23 16.17 -20.27
N LEU A 220 17.08 15.67 -19.02
CA LEU A 220 16.67 16.46 -17.86
C LEU A 220 17.86 16.84 -16.95
N ASP A 221 18.99 16.09 -17.06
CA ASP A 221 20.14 16.25 -16.15
C ASP A 221 21.10 17.38 -16.53
N GLU A 222 20.92 18.04 -17.67
CA GLU A 222 21.80 19.16 -18.04
C GLU A 222 21.38 20.51 -17.46
N GLU A 223 20.19 20.63 -16.83
CA GLU A 223 19.75 21.92 -16.33
C GLU A 223 19.48 22.02 -14.82
N GLU A 224 19.28 20.93 -14.05
CA GLU A 224 19.17 21.05 -12.58
C GLU A 224 19.52 19.75 -11.81
N ASN A 225 20.36 19.88 -10.80
CA ASN A 225 20.76 18.87 -9.81
C ASN A 225 19.56 18.31 -9.01
N GLY A 226 18.77 17.46 -9.58
CA GLY A 226 17.66 16.80 -8.91
C GLY A 226 17.61 15.32 -9.22
N SER A 227 17.97 14.47 -8.26
CA SER A 227 17.74 13.04 -8.35
C SER A 227 16.25 12.74 -8.43
N ILE A 228 15.75 12.31 -9.56
CA ILE A 228 14.39 11.79 -9.70
C ILE A 228 14.39 10.34 -9.21
N LEU A 229 14.02 10.15 -7.96
CA LEU A 229 13.69 8.83 -7.44
C LEU A 229 12.28 8.48 -7.92
N ILE A 230 12.19 7.55 -8.88
CA ILE A 230 10.94 6.90 -9.23
C ILE A 230 10.64 5.85 -8.15
N SER A 231 10.20 6.29 -7.00
CA SER A 231 9.47 5.45 -6.07
C SER A 231 7.99 5.49 -6.45
N GLY A 232 7.29 4.36 -6.34
CA GLY A 232 5.89 4.23 -6.74
C GLY A 232 5.00 5.37 -6.27
N ALA A 233 3.86 5.56 -6.90
CA ALA A 233 2.97 6.69 -6.68
C ALA A 233 2.71 6.95 -5.20
N LEU A 234 3.10 8.11 -4.72
CA LEU A 234 3.05 8.48 -3.32
C LEU A 234 1.98 9.54 -3.13
N LEU A 235 1.08 9.31 -2.20
CA LEU A 235 -0.03 10.19 -1.88
C LEU A 235 0.08 10.70 -0.44
N HIS A 236 -0.14 11.95 -0.26
CA HIS A 236 -0.33 12.58 1.05
C HIS A 236 -1.70 12.27 1.61
#